data_d5452c5cce380df9265dadb950692607
#
_entry.id   d5452c5cce380df9265dadb950692607
#
_cell.length_a   1.000
_cell.length_b   1.000
_cell.length_c   1.000
_cell.angle_alpha   90.00
_cell.angle_beta   90.00
_cell.angle_gamma   90.00
#
_symmetry.space_group_name_H-M   'P 1'
#
loop_
_entity.id
_entity.type
_entity.pdbx_description
1 polymer ?
#
loop_
_entity_poly.entity_id
_entity_poly.type
_entity_poly.pdbx_seq_one_letter_code
_entity_poly.pdbx_strand_id
1 'polypeptide(L)'
;WVTDSTYIHTLKDGWTYLSTIQDLHTKKVIGWKFGKQMTKELVIETLDHALLNQTPSENLIIHSDLGSQYTSEAYEAKLNELNIRHSFSRKGCPYDNAGIESFHASLKKEEVYPSKAYENFEAAHLALFQYIEGFYNRKRIHSSINYLTPNQMEELALQA
;
A
#
# COMPACT_ATOMS: atom_id res chain seq x y z
N TRP A 1 5.78 7.93 -4.30
CA TRP A 1 5.04 6.77 -3.79
C TRP A 1 5.79 6.14 -2.62
N VAL A 2 5.05 5.52 -1.70
CA VAL A 2 5.62 4.68 -0.64
C VAL A 2 5.01 3.29 -0.72
N THR A 3 5.82 2.29 -0.41
CA THR A 3 5.38 0.88 -0.40
C THR A 3 5.82 0.20 0.89
N ASP A 4 4.96 -0.64 1.40
CA ASP A 4 5.23 -1.48 2.56
C ASP A 4 4.24 -2.65 2.60
N SER A 5 4.50 -3.59 3.48
CA SER A 5 3.67 -4.76 3.66
C SER A 5 3.33 -4.95 5.13
N THR A 6 2.13 -5.44 5.38
CA THR A 6 1.69 -5.82 6.72
C THR A 6 1.09 -7.22 6.69
N TYR A 7 0.96 -7.84 7.85
CA TYR A 7 0.41 -9.17 7.95
C TYR A 7 -0.97 -9.14 8.63
N ILE A 8 -1.83 -10.07 8.21
CA ILE A 8 -3.20 -10.22 8.69
C ILE A 8 -3.43 -11.70 8.97
N HIS A 9 -3.90 -12.01 10.18
CA HIS A 9 -4.17 -13.37 10.58
C HIS A 9 -5.57 -13.81 10.14
N THR A 10 -5.67 -15.05 9.66
CA THR A 10 -6.93 -15.75 9.38
C THR A 10 -6.98 -17.06 10.15
N LEU A 11 -8.19 -17.54 10.46
CA LEU A 11 -8.36 -18.76 11.25
C LEU A 11 -7.91 -20.02 10.49
N LYS A 12 -8.24 -20.11 9.20
CA LYS A 12 -7.95 -21.31 8.40
C LYS A 12 -6.60 -21.26 7.70
N ASP A 13 -6.16 -20.07 7.24
CA ASP A 13 -4.93 -19.93 6.44
C ASP A 13 -3.75 -19.38 7.25
N GLY A 14 -3.94 -19.04 8.54
CA GLY A 14 -2.91 -18.46 9.38
C GLY A 14 -2.52 -17.05 8.97
N TRP A 15 -1.23 -16.73 9.04
CA TRP A 15 -0.70 -15.44 8.66
C TRP A 15 -0.72 -15.25 7.13
N THR A 16 -1.28 -14.13 6.72
CA THR A 16 -1.36 -13.68 5.33
C THR A 16 -0.80 -12.27 5.23
N TYR A 17 -0.52 -11.79 4.03
CA TYR A 17 0.26 -10.58 3.82
C TYR A 17 -0.45 -9.64 2.86
N LEU A 18 -0.52 -8.37 3.26
CA LEU A 18 -1.01 -7.28 2.42
C LEU A 18 0.17 -6.40 2.02
N SER A 19 0.44 -6.33 0.73
CA SER A 19 1.39 -5.38 0.14
C SER A 19 0.64 -4.19 -0.43
N THR A 20 1.10 -2.97 -0.16
CA THR A 20 0.43 -1.72 -0.56
C THR A 20 1.40 -0.70 -1.13
N ILE A 21 0.91 0.10 -2.07
CA ILE A 21 1.56 1.32 -2.55
C ILE A 21 0.59 2.49 -2.35
N GLN A 22 1.09 3.55 -1.72
CA GLN A 22 0.34 4.76 -1.45
C GLN A 22 1.01 5.97 -2.10
N ASP A 23 0.21 6.84 -2.69
CA ASP A 23 0.64 8.17 -3.08
C ASP A 23 0.66 9.08 -1.84
N LEU A 24 1.83 9.63 -1.51
CA LEU A 24 1.99 10.45 -0.31
C LEU A 24 1.25 11.79 -0.38
N HIS A 25 1.08 12.34 -1.57
CA HIS A 25 0.40 13.62 -1.75
C HIS A 25 -1.11 13.50 -1.54
N THR A 26 -1.72 12.51 -2.19
CA THR A 26 -3.18 12.31 -2.14
C THR A 26 -3.63 11.41 -1.00
N LYS A 27 -2.72 10.67 -0.38
CA LYS A 27 -2.99 9.59 0.59
C LYS A 27 -3.74 8.39 -0.02
N LYS A 28 -3.92 8.37 -1.33
CA LYS A 28 -4.61 7.27 -2.00
C LYS A 28 -3.76 6.00 -2.00
N VAL A 29 -4.38 4.89 -1.64
CA VAL A 29 -3.81 3.56 -1.89
C VAL A 29 -4.04 3.25 -3.37
N ILE A 30 -2.99 3.34 -4.15
CA ILE A 30 -3.03 3.23 -5.61
C ILE A 30 -2.80 1.80 -6.12
N GLY A 31 -2.15 0.98 -5.31
CA GLY A 31 -1.91 -0.43 -5.61
C GLY A 31 -1.90 -1.26 -4.34
N TRP A 32 -2.44 -2.46 -4.41
CA TRP A 32 -2.38 -3.42 -3.31
C TRP A 32 -2.59 -4.84 -3.81
N LYS A 33 -1.98 -5.79 -3.11
CA LYS A 33 -2.16 -7.22 -3.31
C LYS A 33 -2.17 -7.94 -1.97
N PHE A 34 -2.99 -8.96 -1.89
CA PHE A 34 -3.10 -9.81 -0.70
C PHE A 34 -2.68 -11.23 -1.07
N GLY A 35 -1.76 -11.81 -0.29
CA GLY A 35 -1.15 -13.08 -0.58
C GLY A 35 -0.94 -13.94 0.66
N LYS A 36 -0.80 -15.25 0.47
CA LYS A 36 -0.52 -16.20 1.54
C LYS A 36 0.95 -16.24 1.96
N GLN A 37 1.83 -15.66 1.14
CA GLN A 37 3.27 -15.60 1.38
C GLN A 37 3.83 -14.22 1.04
N MET A 38 4.82 -13.78 1.82
CA MET A 38 5.55 -12.55 1.55
C MET A 38 6.69 -12.85 0.55
N THR A 39 6.44 -12.62 -0.72
CA THR A 39 7.36 -12.91 -1.81
C THR A 39 7.69 -11.65 -2.61
N LYS A 40 8.78 -11.69 -3.38
CA LYS A 40 9.10 -10.64 -4.35
C LYS A 40 8.02 -10.50 -5.43
N GLU A 41 7.37 -11.60 -5.80
CA GLU A 41 6.26 -11.62 -6.75
C GLU A 41 5.08 -10.79 -6.22
N LEU A 42 4.75 -10.90 -4.93
CA LEU A 42 3.67 -10.13 -4.31
C LEU A 42 3.90 -8.62 -4.44
N VAL A 43 5.11 -8.15 -4.17
CA VAL A 43 5.42 -6.71 -4.26
C VAL A 43 5.52 -6.23 -5.72
N ILE A 44 5.95 -7.08 -6.64
CA ILE A 44 5.94 -6.78 -8.08
C ILE A 44 4.51 -6.67 -8.60
N GLU A 45 3.63 -7.61 -8.26
CA GLU A 45 2.21 -7.57 -8.62
C GLU A 45 1.50 -6.35 -8.01
N THR A 46 1.92 -5.91 -6.83
CA THR A 46 1.43 -4.68 -6.20
C THR A 46 1.82 -3.45 -7.02
N LEU A 47 3.06 -3.41 -7.51
CA LEU A 47 3.52 -2.35 -8.41
C LEU A 47 2.75 -2.37 -9.73
N ASP A 48 2.56 -3.52 -10.33
CA ASP A 48 1.76 -3.67 -11.56
C ASP A 48 0.32 -3.17 -11.34
N HIS A 49 -0.29 -3.48 -10.21
CA HIS A 49 -1.62 -2.97 -9.86
C HIS A 49 -1.63 -1.44 -9.73
N ALA A 50 -0.62 -0.85 -9.12
CA ALA A 50 -0.50 0.61 -9.03
C ALA A 50 -0.38 1.27 -10.42
N LEU A 51 0.39 0.65 -11.32
CA LEU A 51 0.57 1.13 -12.70
C LEU A 51 -0.69 1.05 -13.56
N LEU A 52 -1.63 0.15 -13.24
CA LEU A 52 -2.95 0.13 -13.88
C LEU A 52 -3.83 1.31 -13.45
N ASN A 53 -3.64 1.80 -12.24
CA ASN A 53 -4.46 2.86 -11.66
C ASN A 53 -3.85 4.26 -11.83
N GLN A 54 -2.53 4.33 -11.98
CA GLN A 54 -1.78 5.58 -12.03
C GLN A 54 -0.69 5.54 -13.10
N THR A 55 -0.57 6.60 -13.88
CA THR A 55 0.58 6.78 -14.75
C THR A 55 1.72 7.41 -13.95
N PRO A 56 2.91 6.79 -13.86
CA PRO A 56 4.04 7.37 -13.17
C PRO A 56 4.42 8.73 -13.77
N SER A 57 4.66 9.70 -12.91
CA SER A 57 5.26 10.98 -13.36
C SER A 57 6.72 10.79 -13.74
N GLU A 58 7.24 11.69 -14.55
CA GLU A 58 8.69 11.77 -14.77
C GLU A 58 9.41 11.95 -13.42
N ASN A 59 10.50 11.22 -13.25
CA ASN A 59 11.29 11.23 -12.01
C ASN A 59 10.55 10.71 -10.75
N LEU A 60 9.55 9.85 -10.92
CA LEU A 60 8.89 9.22 -9.78
C LEU A 60 9.91 8.54 -8.87
N ILE A 61 9.70 8.71 -7.57
CA ILE A 61 10.45 8.01 -6.53
C ILE A 61 9.47 7.07 -5.81
N ILE A 62 9.85 5.80 -5.67
CA ILE A 62 9.19 4.88 -4.76
C ILE A 62 10.09 4.63 -3.54
N HIS A 63 9.51 4.77 -2.35
CA HIS A 63 10.22 4.59 -1.09
C HIS A 63 9.77 3.30 -0.40
N SER A 64 10.73 2.50 0.06
CA SER A 64 10.48 1.28 0.82
C SER A 64 11.43 1.14 2.02
N ASP A 65 11.19 0.14 2.86
CA ASP A 65 12.20 -0.35 3.78
C ASP A 65 13.25 -1.21 3.05
N LEU A 66 14.19 -1.77 3.81
CA LEU A 66 15.24 -2.68 3.31
C LEU A 66 14.81 -4.16 3.32
N GLY A 67 13.52 -4.44 3.28
CA GLY A 67 13.01 -5.81 3.21
C GLY A 67 13.55 -6.56 1.99
N SER A 68 13.82 -7.85 2.13
CA SER A 68 14.43 -8.67 1.07
C SER A 68 13.60 -8.70 -0.22
N GLN A 69 12.29 -8.59 -0.13
CA GLN A 69 11.41 -8.51 -1.30
C GLN A 69 11.64 -7.24 -2.12
N TYR A 70 11.92 -6.09 -1.46
CA TYR A 70 12.18 -4.81 -2.10
C TYR A 70 13.62 -4.66 -2.61
N THR A 71 14.57 -5.35 -1.99
CA THR A 71 15.97 -5.37 -2.43
C THR A 71 16.29 -6.50 -3.42
N SER A 72 15.28 -7.25 -3.85
CA SER A 72 15.45 -8.32 -4.83
C SER A 72 15.84 -7.76 -6.20
N GLU A 73 16.69 -8.50 -6.92
CA GLU A 73 17.09 -8.13 -8.29
C GLU A 73 15.88 -7.97 -9.23
N ALA A 74 14.84 -8.79 -9.06
CA ALA A 74 13.64 -8.73 -9.88
C ALA A 74 12.85 -7.44 -9.66
N TYR A 75 12.70 -6.97 -8.40
CA TYR A 75 12.03 -5.73 -8.08
C TYR A 75 12.81 -4.52 -8.60
N GLU A 76 14.13 -4.49 -8.36
CA GLU A 76 15.02 -3.43 -8.85
C GLU A 76 15.03 -3.36 -10.39
N ALA A 77 15.10 -4.52 -11.08
CA ALA A 77 15.04 -4.57 -12.53
C ALA A 77 13.71 -3.99 -13.07
N LYS A 78 12.60 -4.29 -12.42
CA LYS A 78 11.29 -3.74 -12.78
C LYS A 78 11.24 -2.21 -12.63
N LEU A 79 11.76 -1.69 -11.53
CA LEU A 79 11.81 -0.23 -11.31
C LEU A 79 12.71 0.47 -12.33
N ASN A 80 13.87 -0.12 -12.65
CA ASN A 80 14.80 0.41 -13.66
C ASN A 80 14.17 0.42 -15.06
N GLU A 81 13.45 -0.63 -15.45
CA GLU A 81 12.71 -0.69 -16.70
C GLU A 81 11.68 0.44 -16.84
N LEU A 82 11.05 0.81 -15.73
CA LEU A 82 10.04 1.85 -15.64
C LEU A 82 10.61 3.26 -15.40
N ASN A 83 11.93 3.41 -15.28
CA ASN A 83 12.61 4.65 -14.89
C ASN A 83 12.12 5.23 -13.55
N ILE A 84 11.74 4.36 -12.62
CA ILE A 84 11.34 4.73 -11.26
C ILE A 84 12.56 4.64 -10.35
N ARG A 85 12.87 5.72 -9.62
CA ARG A 85 13.96 5.73 -8.65
C ARG A 85 13.53 5.08 -7.35
N HIS A 86 14.39 4.22 -6.80
CA HIS A 86 14.15 3.57 -5.52
C HIS A 86 14.85 4.34 -4.40
N SER A 87 14.11 4.63 -3.35
CA SER A 87 14.60 5.24 -2.11
C SER A 87 14.35 4.28 -0.95
N PHE A 88 15.29 4.19 -0.02
CA PHE A 88 15.20 3.28 1.11
C PHE A 88 15.17 4.00 2.44
N SER A 89 14.39 3.49 3.39
CA SER A 89 14.45 3.90 4.78
C SER A 89 15.83 3.60 5.37
N ARG A 90 16.35 4.51 6.18
CA ARG A 90 17.61 4.27 6.91
C ARG A 90 17.36 3.21 7.98
N LYS A 91 18.35 2.36 8.20
CA LYS A 91 18.29 1.33 9.25
C LYS A 91 18.02 1.98 10.61
N GLY A 92 16.96 1.55 11.28
CA GLY A 92 16.58 2.06 12.61
C GLY A 92 15.88 3.43 12.62
N CYS A 93 15.43 3.93 11.46
CA CYS A 93 14.69 5.19 11.35
C CYS A 93 13.22 4.95 10.94
N PRO A 94 12.32 4.64 11.89
CA PRO A 94 10.92 4.35 11.57
C PRO A 94 10.18 5.55 10.96
N TYR A 95 10.61 6.78 11.23
CA TYR A 95 10.00 7.98 10.67
C TYR A 95 10.12 8.09 9.14
N ASP A 96 11.11 7.41 8.55
CA ASP A 96 11.32 7.45 7.11
C ASP A 96 10.16 6.78 6.34
N ASN A 97 9.34 5.93 7.00
CA ASN A 97 8.20 5.24 6.39
C ASN A 97 6.85 5.57 7.07
N ALA A 98 6.78 6.65 7.83
CA ALA A 98 5.62 7.01 8.64
C ALA A 98 4.31 7.17 7.85
N GLY A 99 4.38 7.58 6.58
CA GLY A 99 3.19 7.77 5.73
C GLY A 99 2.40 6.49 5.55
N ILE A 100 3.06 5.41 5.12
CA ILE A 100 2.40 4.12 4.90
C ILE A 100 2.09 3.38 6.21
N GLU A 101 2.91 3.57 7.25
CA GLU A 101 2.63 3.03 8.58
C GLU A 101 1.32 3.60 9.15
N SER A 102 1.03 4.88 8.88
CA SER A 102 -0.23 5.52 9.25
C SER A 102 -1.43 4.85 8.56
N PHE A 103 -1.30 4.50 7.28
CA PHE A 103 -2.32 3.72 6.58
C PHE A 103 -2.53 2.35 7.23
N HIS A 104 -1.46 1.60 7.49
CA HIS A 104 -1.56 0.29 8.13
C HIS A 104 -2.18 0.36 9.53
N ALA A 105 -1.86 1.40 10.30
CA ALA A 105 -2.47 1.62 11.61
C ALA A 105 -3.97 1.89 11.51
N SER A 106 -4.40 2.70 10.55
CA SER A 106 -5.81 2.96 10.29
C SER A 106 -6.55 1.70 9.86
N LEU A 107 -5.99 0.95 8.91
CA LEU A 107 -6.55 -0.34 8.47
C LEU A 107 -6.75 -1.30 9.64
N LYS A 108 -5.72 -1.49 10.46
CA LYS A 108 -5.81 -2.41 11.60
C LYS A 108 -6.82 -1.95 12.62
N LYS A 109 -6.84 -0.68 12.97
CA LYS A 109 -7.75 -0.12 13.97
C LYS A 109 -9.21 -0.09 13.52
N GLU A 110 -9.45 0.23 12.27
CA GLU A 110 -10.79 0.48 11.73
C GLU A 110 -11.45 -0.77 11.14
N GLU A 111 -10.66 -1.73 10.62
CA GLU A 111 -11.17 -2.92 9.95
C GLU A 111 -10.74 -4.22 10.63
N VAL A 112 -9.43 -4.43 10.80
CA VAL A 112 -8.90 -5.76 11.19
C VAL A 112 -9.29 -6.10 12.63
N TYR A 113 -9.03 -5.20 13.59
CA TYR A 113 -9.31 -5.47 15.01
C TYR A 113 -10.80 -5.54 15.33
N PRO A 114 -11.68 -4.65 14.80
CA PRO A 114 -13.12 -4.77 14.99
C PRO A 114 -13.71 -6.06 14.42
N SER A 115 -13.16 -6.59 13.35
CA SER A 115 -13.59 -7.86 12.73
C SER A 115 -13.22 -9.09 13.56
N LYS A 116 -12.43 -8.93 14.63
CA LYS A 116 -11.91 -9.97 15.54
C LYS A 116 -11.00 -10.96 14.83
N ALA A 117 -11.51 -11.76 13.89
CA ALA A 117 -10.73 -12.66 13.05
C ALA A 117 -11.49 -12.95 11.76
N TYR A 118 -10.75 -13.03 10.65
CA TYR A 118 -11.29 -13.53 9.39
C TYR A 118 -11.27 -15.05 9.37
N GLU A 119 -12.31 -15.67 8.82
CA GLU A 119 -12.40 -17.13 8.75
C GLU A 119 -11.29 -17.72 7.88
N ASN A 120 -11.06 -17.13 6.71
CA ASN A 120 -10.11 -17.62 5.72
C ASN A 120 -9.55 -16.47 4.88
N PHE A 121 -8.67 -16.81 3.93
CA PHE A 121 -8.05 -15.87 3.01
C PHE A 121 -9.08 -15.08 2.20
N GLU A 122 -10.09 -15.74 1.66
CA GLU A 122 -11.12 -15.14 0.81
C GLU A 122 -11.96 -14.13 1.58
N ALA A 123 -12.33 -14.44 2.82
CA ALA A 123 -13.07 -13.52 3.68
C ALA A 123 -12.24 -12.27 4.03
N ALA A 124 -10.96 -12.44 4.35
CA ALA A 124 -10.04 -11.34 4.58
C ALA A 124 -9.85 -10.48 3.32
N HIS A 125 -9.65 -11.12 2.17
CA HIS A 125 -9.49 -10.42 0.90
C HIS A 125 -10.69 -9.53 0.56
N LEU A 126 -11.90 -10.05 0.72
CA LEU A 126 -13.12 -9.27 0.49
C LEU A 126 -13.24 -8.08 1.44
N ALA A 127 -12.94 -8.27 2.72
CA ALA A 127 -12.98 -7.20 3.71
C ALA A 127 -11.93 -6.10 3.42
N LEU A 128 -10.72 -6.48 3.01
CA LEU A 128 -9.67 -5.55 2.60
C LEU A 128 -10.07 -4.77 1.35
N PHE A 129 -10.65 -5.44 0.36
CA PHE A 129 -11.16 -4.77 -0.84
C PHE A 129 -12.22 -3.73 -0.48
N GLN A 130 -13.20 -4.10 0.32
CA GLN A 130 -14.26 -3.19 0.76
C GLN A 130 -13.72 -2.02 1.57
N TYR A 131 -12.74 -2.26 2.44
CA TYR A 131 -12.11 -1.20 3.21
C TYR A 131 -11.29 -0.25 2.34
N ILE A 132 -10.39 -0.76 1.52
CA ILE A 132 -9.46 0.06 0.73
C ILE A 132 -10.21 0.80 -0.38
N GLU A 133 -10.94 0.07 -1.22
CA GLU A 133 -11.59 0.64 -2.39
C GLU A 133 -12.94 1.31 -2.06
N GLY A 134 -13.71 0.71 -1.16
CA GLY A 134 -15.04 1.20 -0.81
C GLY A 134 -15.05 2.32 0.21
N PHE A 135 -14.13 2.31 1.16
CA PHE A 135 -14.12 3.24 2.28
C PHE A 135 -12.90 4.16 2.29
N TYR A 136 -11.67 3.62 2.39
CA TYR A 136 -10.47 4.42 2.60
C TYR A 136 -10.25 5.45 1.49
N ASN A 137 -10.26 5.02 0.24
CA ASN A 137 -10.02 5.91 -0.88
C ASN A 137 -11.21 6.84 -1.20
N ARG A 138 -12.44 6.40 -0.91
CA ARG A 138 -13.67 7.11 -1.35
C ARG A 138 -14.38 7.91 -0.29
N LYS A 139 -14.33 7.47 0.98
CA LYS A 139 -15.17 8.04 2.05
C LYS A 139 -14.39 8.54 3.24
N ARG A 140 -13.22 7.94 3.52
CA ARG A 140 -12.43 8.33 4.68
C ARG A 140 -11.78 9.68 4.45
N ILE A 141 -12.09 10.64 5.31
CA ILE A 141 -11.47 11.97 5.30
C ILE A 141 -10.16 11.96 6.09
N HIS A 142 -9.21 12.80 5.68
CA HIS A 142 -7.90 12.93 6.30
C HIS A 142 -7.58 14.39 6.62
N SER A 143 -7.23 14.67 7.87
CA SER A 143 -6.87 16.03 8.30
C SER A 143 -5.64 16.58 7.56
N SER A 144 -4.70 15.71 7.22
CA SER A 144 -3.47 16.09 6.50
C SER A 144 -3.69 16.55 5.06
N ILE A 145 -4.86 16.30 4.49
CA ILE A 145 -5.28 16.76 3.16
C ILE A 145 -6.58 17.57 3.24
N ASN A 146 -6.67 18.44 4.24
CA ASN A 146 -7.81 19.37 4.45
C ASN A 146 -9.16 18.68 4.59
N TYR A 147 -9.20 17.52 5.25
CA TYR A 147 -10.40 16.71 5.46
C TYR A 147 -11.07 16.22 4.17
N LEU A 148 -10.32 16.18 3.09
CA LEU A 148 -10.75 15.52 1.86
C LEU A 148 -10.56 14.01 1.95
N THR A 149 -11.25 13.27 1.09
CA THR A 149 -10.92 11.88 0.83
C THR A 149 -9.74 11.79 -0.13
N PRO A 150 -9.00 10.66 -0.16
CA PRO A 150 -7.93 10.47 -1.14
C PRO A 150 -8.37 10.68 -2.59
N ASN A 151 -9.55 10.19 -2.98
CA ASN A 151 -10.07 10.39 -4.33
C ASN A 151 -10.34 11.87 -4.65
N GLN A 152 -10.93 12.62 -3.70
CA GLN A 152 -11.17 14.07 -3.87
C GLN A 152 -9.84 14.83 -4.00
N MET A 153 -8.84 14.46 -3.21
CA MET A 153 -7.52 15.09 -3.31
C MET A 153 -6.84 14.79 -4.65
N GLU A 154 -6.98 13.58 -5.16
CA GLU A 154 -6.49 13.21 -6.48
C GLU A 154 -7.17 14.03 -7.59
N GLU A 155 -8.49 14.17 -7.56
CA GLU A 155 -9.24 14.99 -8.51
C GLU A 155 -8.75 16.44 -8.53
N LEU A 156 -8.49 17.04 -7.35
CA LEU A 156 -7.90 18.38 -7.27
C LEU A 156 -6.49 18.45 -7.86
N ALA A 157 -5.65 17.43 -7.58
CA ALA A 157 -4.29 17.38 -8.10
C ALA A 157 -4.26 17.27 -9.65
N LEU A 158 -5.23 16.59 -10.26
CA LEU A 158 -5.35 16.46 -11.70
C LEU A 158 -5.86 17.72 -12.40
N GLN A 159 -6.53 18.63 -11.65
CA GLN A 159 -7.04 19.90 -12.17
C GLN A 159 -6.02 21.04 -12.07
N ALA A 160 -4.94 20.81 -11.34
CA ALA A 160 -3.92 21.85 -11.08
C ALA A 160 -2.96 22.06 -12.27
#